data_78668e0b7eb9b6ee50572899a7258e1d
#
_entry.id   78668e0b7eb9b6ee50572899a7258e1d
#
_cell.length_a   1.000
_cell.length_b   1.000
_cell.length_c   1.000
_cell.angle_alpha   90.00
_cell.angle_beta   90.00
_cell.angle_gamma   90.00
#
_symmetry.space_group_name_H-M   'P 1'
#
loop_
_entity.id
_entity.type
_entity.pdbx_description
1 polymer ?
#
loop_
_entity_poly.entity_id
_entity_poly.type
_entity_poly.pdbx_seq_one_letter_code
_entity_poly.pdbx_strand_id
1 'polypeptide(L)'
;MALEVSESFASLMGESTRAGMPAYFIRLTGCNLRCRYCDTAYAYEGGREMTVAALVEMVRAQPQRLVLVTGGEPLLQAETPALLRELVEAGFTTCLETNGSLPIGAVDARVHRIMDVKGPGSGMAEHNDWGNLDLLTPGDEVKFVVGDRSDFTWALEVIERHDLAERLAVLISPVFGQVSLQEAAAWILASGLPVRLNLQLHKYIWGPEVRGV
;
A
#
# COMPACT_ATOMS: atom_id res chain seq x y z
N MET A 1 5.31 -11.68 21.51
CA MET A 1 5.05 -11.47 20.09
C MET A 1 5.53 -10.06 19.76
N ALA A 2 6.51 -9.96 18.89
CA ALA A 2 7.17 -8.69 18.55
C ALA A 2 7.27 -8.53 17.03
N LEU A 3 7.32 -7.28 16.59
CA LEU A 3 7.47 -6.85 15.21
C LEU A 3 8.71 -5.99 15.08
N GLU A 4 9.43 -6.12 13.98
CA GLU A 4 10.50 -5.19 13.63
C GLU A 4 9.93 -3.98 12.92
N VAL A 5 10.11 -2.80 13.51
CA VAL A 5 9.57 -1.52 13.05
C VAL A 5 10.70 -0.65 12.53
N SER A 6 10.64 -0.32 11.24
CA SER A 6 11.59 0.59 10.59
C SER A 6 11.37 2.03 11.05
N GLU A 7 10.12 2.48 11.01
CA GLU A 7 9.73 3.83 11.46
C GLU A 7 8.25 3.90 11.86
N SER A 8 7.90 4.91 12.65
CA SER A 8 6.52 5.23 12.96
C SER A 8 6.36 6.74 13.17
N PHE A 9 5.35 7.34 12.53
CA PHE A 9 5.19 8.79 12.48
C PHE A 9 3.75 9.20 12.13
N ALA A 10 3.40 10.45 12.42
CA ALA A 10 2.15 11.07 12.00
C ALA A 10 2.38 11.85 10.71
N SER A 11 1.49 11.67 9.73
CA SER A 11 1.55 12.38 8.45
C SER A 11 0.17 12.44 7.78
N LEU A 12 0.13 12.88 6.52
CA LEU A 12 -1.02 12.73 5.64
C LEU A 12 -0.89 11.42 4.83
N MET A 13 -2.02 10.73 4.61
CA MET A 13 -2.07 9.66 3.61
C MET A 13 -1.62 10.21 2.27
N GLY A 14 -0.51 9.71 1.76
CA GLY A 14 0.05 10.14 0.48
C GLY A 14 -0.64 9.53 -0.72
N GLU A 15 -1.29 8.40 -0.52
CA GLU A 15 -1.88 7.54 -1.55
C GLU A 15 -3.24 7.02 -1.10
N SER A 16 -3.87 6.16 -1.91
CA SER A 16 -5.17 5.53 -1.67
C SER A 16 -6.37 6.45 -1.87
N THR A 17 -7.57 5.90 -1.75
CA THR A 17 -8.82 6.68 -1.74
C THR A 17 -8.92 7.62 -0.52
N ARG A 18 -8.00 7.46 0.45
CA ARG A 18 -7.88 8.26 1.67
C ARG A 18 -6.79 9.34 1.59
N ALA A 19 -6.21 9.58 0.42
CA ALA A 19 -5.17 10.59 0.23
C ALA A 19 -5.57 11.95 0.81
N GLY A 20 -4.64 12.60 1.52
CA GLY A 20 -4.87 13.86 2.22
C GLY A 20 -5.43 13.75 3.64
N MET A 21 -5.84 12.57 4.10
CA MET A 21 -6.32 12.39 5.48
C MET A 21 -5.16 12.29 6.46
N PRO A 22 -5.23 12.94 7.66
CA PRO A 22 -4.25 12.73 8.72
C PRO A 22 -4.25 11.27 9.19
N ALA A 23 -3.07 10.65 9.22
CA ALA A 23 -2.90 9.26 9.62
C ALA A 23 -1.64 9.06 10.47
N TYR A 24 -1.62 7.97 11.23
CA TYR A 24 -0.42 7.48 11.89
C TYR A 24 0.11 6.27 11.14
N PHE A 25 1.39 6.29 10.81
CA PHE A 25 2.06 5.27 10.02
C PHE A 25 2.87 4.35 10.92
N ILE A 26 2.78 3.05 10.67
CA ILE A 26 3.67 2.02 11.21
C ILE A 26 4.29 1.33 10.02
N ARG A 27 5.58 1.56 9.78
CA ARG A 27 6.34 0.92 8.72
C ARG A 27 7.17 -0.21 9.28
N LEU A 28 6.82 -1.43 8.89
CA LEU A 28 7.52 -2.65 9.30
C LEU A 28 8.75 -2.89 8.42
N THR A 29 9.75 -3.53 9.01
CA THR A 29 10.99 -3.91 8.33
C THR A 29 10.84 -5.21 7.56
N GLY A 30 11.61 -5.35 6.49
CA GLY A 30 11.69 -6.56 5.67
C GLY A 30 10.75 -6.54 4.47
N CYS A 31 11.22 -7.10 3.36
CA CYS A 31 10.43 -7.31 2.15
C CYS A 31 10.96 -8.55 1.43
N ASN A 32 10.05 -9.36 0.90
CA ASN A 32 10.39 -10.52 0.09
C ASN A 32 10.59 -10.20 -1.40
N LEU A 33 10.27 -8.96 -1.83
CA LEU A 33 10.44 -8.49 -3.21
C LEU A 33 11.58 -7.48 -3.33
N ARG A 34 12.06 -7.26 -4.57
CA ARG A 34 13.11 -6.29 -4.93
C ARG A 34 12.70 -5.52 -6.19
N CYS A 35 11.64 -4.70 -6.07
CA CYS A 35 11.12 -3.91 -7.17
C CYS A 35 12.15 -2.90 -7.68
N ARG A 36 12.28 -2.74 -9.00
CA ARG A 36 13.26 -1.83 -9.62
C ARG A 36 13.07 -0.37 -9.24
N TYR A 37 11.83 0.06 -9.02
CA TYR A 37 11.46 1.43 -8.67
C TYR A 37 11.10 1.60 -7.19
N CYS A 38 11.57 0.69 -6.31
CA CYS A 38 11.25 0.77 -4.89
C CYS A 38 11.82 2.05 -4.27
N ASP A 39 10.95 2.90 -3.74
CA ASP A 39 11.31 4.14 -3.05
C ASP A 39 11.51 3.94 -1.53
N THR A 40 11.23 2.74 -1.03
CA THR A 40 11.29 2.41 0.40
C THR A 40 12.35 1.31 0.69
N ALA A 41 13.38 1.18 -0.15
CA ALA A 41 14.42 0.18 0.00
C ALA A 41 15.16 0.25 1.36
N TYR A 42 15.14 1.40 2.03
CA TYR A 42 15.70 1.59 3.37
C TYR A 42 14.98 0.76 4.46
N ALA A 43 13.75 0.33 4.21
CA ALA A 43 12.98 -0.52 5.13
C ALA A 43 13.24 -2.03 4.92
N TYR A 44 14.17 -2.42 4.04
CA TYR A 44 14.50 -3.84 3.87
C TYR A 44 15.20 -4.44 5.08
N GLU A 45 15.97 -3.63 5.79
CA GLU A 45 16.80 -4.06 6.92
C GLU A 45 16.80 -3.01 8.03
N GLY A 46 17.24 -3.42 9.22
CA GLY A 46 17.27 -2.55 10.39
C GLY A 46 15.90 -2.42 11.07
N GLY A 47 15.75 -1.38 11.89
CA GLY A 47 14.55 -1.17 12.69
C GLY A 47 14.76 -1.51 14.16
N ARG A 48 13.66 -1.52 14.89
CA ARG A 48 13.66 -1.88 16.31
C ARG A 48 12.54 -2.87 16.61
N GLU A 49 12.80 -3.80 17.49
CA GLU A 49 11.78 -4.74 17.95
C GLU A 49 10.78 -4.02 18.87
N MET A 50 9.49 -4.19 18.59
CA MET A 50 8.40 -3.64 19.39
C MET A 50 7.29 -4.68 19.55
N THR A 51 6.72 -4.78 20.74
CA THR A 51 5.56 -5.66 20.96
C THR A 51 4.30 -5.05 20.34
N VAL A 52 3.33 -5.90 19.97
CA VAL A 52 2.02 -5.45 19.48
C VAL A 52 1.36 -4.49 20.47
N ALA A 53 1.38 -4.82 21.79
CA ALA A 53 0.82 -3.96 22.82
C ALA A 53 1.50 -2.57 22.87
N ALA A 54 2.83 -2.52 22.76
CA ALA A 54 3.56 -1.25 22.75
C ALA A 54 3.21 -0.39 21.53
N LEU A 55 3.02 -1.01 20.36
CA LEU A 55 2.60 -0.32 19.15
C LEU A 55 1.18 0.25 19.28
N VAL A 56 0.24 -0.52 19.82
CA VAL A 56 -1.15 -0.05 20.05
C VAL A 56 -1.16 1.12 21.04
N GLU A 57 -0.43 1.04 22.15
CA GLU A 57 -0.34 2.14 23.11
C GLU A 57 0.31 3.40 22.52
N MET A 58 1.33 3.23 21.67
CA MET A 58 1.96 4.34 20.96
C MET A 58 0.95 5.04 20.04
N VAL A 59 0.13 4.27 19.29
CA VAL A 59 -0.94 4.82 18.44
C VAL A 59 -2.02 5.50 19.26
N ARG A 60 -2.42 4.93 20.41
CA ARG A 60 -3.42 5.54 21.32
C ARG A 60 -3.01 6.91 21.84
N ALA A 61 -1.73 7.16 21.98
CA ALA A 61 -1.18 8.45 22.40
C ALA A 61 -1.26 9.53 21.28
N GLN A 62 -1.66 9.15 20.06
CA GLN A 62 -1.73 10.05 18.91
C GLN A 62 -3.16 10.57 18.67
N PRO A 63 -3.33 11.77 18.13
CA PRO A 63 -4.65 12.32 17.80
C PRO A 63 -5.28 11.69 16.55
N GLN A 64 -4.48 11.05 15.67
CA GLN A 64 -4.97 10.46 14.43
C GLN A 64 -5.82 9.21 14.72
N ARG A 65 -6.94 9.09 14.00
CA ARG A 65 -7.83 7.92 14.09
C ARG A 65 -7.64 6.93 12.94
N LEU A 66 -6.94 7.35 11.90
CA LEU A 66 -6.55 6.51 10.77
C LEU A 66 -5.13 6.01 11.01
N VAL A 67 -4.92 4.71 10.86
CA VAL A 67 -3.61 4.06 10.99
C VAL A 67 -3.31 3.31 9.70
N LEU A 68 -2.14 3.54 9.14
CA LEU A 68 -1.61 2.74 8.04
C LEU A 68 -0.48 1.85 8.54
N VAL A 69 -0.67 0.54 8.43
CA VAL A 69 0.41 -0.44 8.57
C VAL A 69 0.94 -0.74 7.17
N THR A 70 2.20 -0.46 6.96
CA THR A 70 2.92 -0.62 5.69
C THR A 70 4.34 -1.10 5.98
N GLY A 71 5.25 -1.05 5.02
CA GLY A 71 6.64 -1.41 5.28
C GLY A 71 7.42 -1.67 4.00
N GLY A 72 8.27 -2.68 4.05
CA GLY A 72 8.63 -3.45 2.88
C GLY A 72 7.44 -4.32 2.50
N GLU A 73 7.26 -5.46 3.20
CA GLU A 73 6.02 -6.26 3.15
C GLU A 73 5.59 -6.60 4.58
N PRO A 74 4.49 -6.00 5.06
CA PRO A 74 4.04 -6.23 6.43
C PRO A 74 3.69 -7.68 6.75
N LEU A 75 3.11 -8.41 5.80
CA LEU A 75 2.68 -9.79 6.00
C LEU A 75 3.83 -10.79 6.05
N LEU A 76 5.06 -10.37 5.77
CA LEU A 76 6.27 -11.16 6.01
C LEU A 76 6.48 -11.43 7.51
N GLN A 77 5.98 -10.57 8.38
CA GLN A 77 6.05 -10.73 9.83
C GLN A 77 4.76 -11.37 10.36
N ALA A 78 4.89 -12.55 10.96
CA ALA A 78 3.77 -13.38 11.42
C ALA A 78 2.81 -12.68 12.40
N GLU A 79 3.29 -11.67 13.13
CA GLU A 79 2.51 -10.93 14.14
C GLU A 79 1.70 -9.76 13.52
N THR A 80 1.87 -9.45 12.24
CA THR A 80 1.14 -8.36 11.59
C THR A 80 -0.38 -8.52 11.65
N PRO A 81 -0.97 -9.70 11.40
CA PRO A 81 -2.42 -9.87 11.55
C PRO A 81 -2.91 -9.61 12.98
N ALA A 82 -2.10 -9.92 14.00
CA ALA A 82 -2.44 -9.63 15.40
C ALA A 82 -2.42 -8.11 15.66
N LEU A 83 -1.40 -7.39 15.19
CA LEU A 83 -1.34 -5.93 15.29
C LEU A 83 -2.57 -5.27 14.64
N LEU A 84 -2.91 -5.67 13.42
CA LEU A 84 -4.05 -5.12 12.68
C LEU A 84 -5.36 -5.31 13.44
N ARG A 85 -5.59 -6.50 14.01
CA ARG A 85 -6.77 -6.82 14.81
C ARG A 85 -6.84 -5.96 16.06
N GLU A 86 -5.77 -5.86 16.82
CA GLU A 86 -5.70 -5.06 18.04
C GLU A 86 -5.97 -3.57 17.76
N LEU A 87 -5.47 -3.02 16.65
CA LEU A 87 -5.75 -1.65 16.24
C LEU A 87 -7.24 -1.45 15.93
N VAL A 88 -7.86 -2.37 15.21
CA VAL A 88 -9.31 -2.34 14.92
C VAL A 88 -10.12 -2.45 16.21
N GLU A 89 -9.77 -3.35 17.13
CA GLU A 89 -10.44 -3.52 18.42
C GLU A 89 -10.27 -2.30 19.32
N ALA A 90 -9.15 -1.59 19.20
CA ALA A 90 -8.93 -0.32 19.86
C ALA A 90 -9.72 0.86 19.26
N GLY A 91 -10.50 0.65 18.18
CA GLY A 91 -11.39 1.62 17.58
C GLY A 91 -10.72 2.51 16.52
N PHE A 92 -9.58 2.10 15.99
CA PHE A 92 -8.93 2.81 14.87
C PHE A 92 -9.46 2.34 13.52
N THR A 93 -9.57 3.28 12.58
CA THR A 93 -9.69 2.95 11.15
C THR A 93 -8.33 2.45 10.69
N THR A 94 -8.21 1.17 10.40
CA THR A 94 -6.92 0.53 10.13
C THR A 94 -6.81 0.16 8.66
N CYS A 95 -5.72 0.58 8.04
CA CYS A 95 -5.34 0.23 6.68
C CYS A 95 -4.10 -0.66 6.68
N LEU A 96 -4.04 -1.59 5.74
CA LEU A 96 -2.87 -2.38 5.41
C LEU A 96 -2.48 -2.12 3.96
N GLU A 97 -1.24 -1.72 3.72
CA GLU A 97 -0.64 -1.72 2.40
C GLU A 97 0.27 -2.94 2.25
N THR A 98 -0.01 -3.80 1.28
CA THR A 98 0.71 -5.04 1.01
C THR A 98 1.08 -5.16 -0.47
N ASN A 99 2.17 -5.82 -0.77
CA ASN A 99 2.59 -6.09 -2.15
C ASN A 99 1.83 -7.25 -2.82
N GLY A 100 0.89 -7.88 -2.13
CA GLY A 100 0.02 -8.92 -2.66
C GLY A 100 0.69 -10.25 -3.00
N SER A 101 1.95 -10.46 -2.63
CA SER A 101 2.69 -11.71 -2.91
C SER A 101 2.52 -12.78 -1.82
N LEU A 102 2.00 -12.41 -0.66
CA LEU A 102 1.75 -13.31 0.47
C LEU A 102 0.24 -13.40 0.75
N PRO A 103 -0.24 -14.54 1.29
CA PRO A 103 -1.67 -14.72 1.57
C PRO A 103 -2.24 -13.67 2.52
N ILE A 104 -3.33 -13.01 2.13
CA ILE A 104 -4.03 -12.01 2.96
C ILE A 104 -5.16 -12.59 3.82
N GLY A 105 -5.44 -13.89 3.72
CA GLY A 105 -6.58 -14.53 4.39
C GLY A 105 -6.59 -14.45 5.92
N ALA A 106 -5.43 -14.21 6.56
CA ALA A 106 -5.33 -14.02 8.01
C ALA A 106 -5.61 -12.57 8.46
N VAL A 107 -5.77 -11.63 7.55
CA VAL A 107 -6.06 -10.22 7.85
C VAL A 107 -7.54 -10.07 8.21
N ASP A 108 -7.82 -9.41 9.34
CA ASP A 108 -9.19 -9.14 9.78
C ASP A 108 -9.98 -8.38 8.69
N ALA A 109 -11.18 -8.84 8.38
CA ALA A 109 -12.01 -8.29 7.31
C ALA A 109 -12.42 -6.82 7.51
N ARG A 110 -12.27 -6.28 8.73
CA ARG A 110 -12.51 -4.86 9.05
C ARG A 110 -11.34 -3.95 8.67
N VAL A 111 -10.18 -4.53 8.35
CA VAL A 111 -9.00 -3.78 7.88
C VAL A 111 -9.21 -3.42 6.41
N HIS A 112 -9.00 -2.16 6.07
CA HIS A 112 -8.99 -1.69 4.70
C HIS A 112 -7.67 -2.07 4.03
N ARG A 113 -7.71 -2.95 3.03
CA ARG A 113 -6.53 -3.48 2.34
C ARG A 113 -6.26 -2.68 1.07
N ILE A 114 -5.03 -2.23 0.91
CA ILE A 114 -4.51 -1.58 -0.30
C ILE A 114 -3.49 -2.55 -0.88
N MET A 115 -3.89 -3.32 -1.89
CA MET A 115 -3.04 -4.34 -2.48
C MET A 115 -2.35 -3.82 -3.73
N ASP A 116 -1.03 -3.77 -3.70
CA ASP A 116 -0.19 -3.30 -4.80
C ASP A 116 0.16 -4.47 -5.73
N VAL A 117 -0.56 -4.60 -6.83
CA VAL A 117 -0.30 -5.62 -7.87
C VAL A 117 0.92 -5.21 -8.68
N LYS A 118 1.96 -6.04 -8.63
CA LYS A 118 3.25 -5.75 -9.25
C LYS A 118 3.23 -6.01 -10.75
N GLY A 119 3.44 -4.92 -11.53
CA GLY A 119 3.55 -4.97 -12.99
C GLY A 119 4.92 -5.42 -13.49
N PRO A 120 5.07 -5.68 -14.81
CA PRO A 120 6.33 -6.12 -15.43
C PRO A 120 7.49 -5.17 -15.18
N GLY A 121 7.26 -3.84 -15.18
CA GLY A 121 8.27 -2.82 -14.91
C GLY A 121 8.90 -2.93 -13.53
N SER A 122 8.18 -3.50 -12.54
CA SER A 122 8.73 -3.78 -11.21
C SER A 122 9.81 -4.86 -11.24
N GLY A 123 9.79 -5.77 -12.21
CA GLY A 123 10.58 -7.00 -12.26
C GLY A 123 10.09 -8.07 -11.29
N MET A 124 8.90 -7.91 -10.68
CA MET A 124 8.35 -8.80 -9.64
C MET A 124 6.93 -9.32 -9.98
N ALA A 125 6.46 -9.15 -11.20
CA ALA A 125 5.10 -9.51 -11.61
C ALA A 125 4.77 -11.01 -11.41
N GLU A 126 5.75 -11.88 -11.48
CA GLU A 126 5.61 -13.33 -11.27
C GLU A 126 5.30 -13.73 -9.82
N HIS A 127 5.51 -12.79 -8.88
CA HIS A 127 5.27 -13.03 -7.45
C HIS A 127 3.87 -12.66 -6.98
N ASN A 128 3.00 -12.12 -7.84
CA ASN A 128 1.62 -11.83 -7.46
C ASN A 128 0.87 -13.13 -7.09
N ASP A 129 0.28 -13.16 -5.90
CA ASP A 129 -0.68 -14.22 -5.54
C ASP A 129 -2.10 -13.80 -5.99
N TRP A 130 -2.50 -14.28 -7.16
CA TRP A 130 -3.79 -13.93 -7.76
C TRP A 130 -4.99 -14.39 -6.92
N GLY A 131 -4.83 -15.40 -6.07
CA GLY A 131 -5.87 -15.84 -5.14
C GLY A 131 -6.26 -14.76 -4.12
N ASN A 132 -5.39 -13.80 -3.87
CA ASN A 132 -5.68 -12.66 -2.99
C ASN A 132 -6.78 -11.74 -3.56
N LEU A 133 -6.91 -11.63 -4.89
CA LEU A 133 -7.96 -10.81 -5.52
C LEU A 133 -9.37 -11.28 -5.17
N ASP A 134 -9.57 -12.58 -4.95
CA ASP A 134 -10.86 -13.16 -4.58
C ASP A 134 -11.23 -12.87 -3.12
N LEU A 135 -10.25 -12.54 -2.29
CA LEU A 135 -10.42 -12.22 -0.88
C LEU A 135 -10.69 -10.74 -0.62
N LEU A 136 -10.47 -9.88 -1.62
CA LEU A 136 -10.76 -8.45 -1.52
C LEU A 136 -12.25 -8.16 -1.57
N THR A 137 -12.68 -7.16 -0.81
CA THR A 137 -14.07 -6.72 -0.68
C THR A 137 -14.25 -5.29 -1.23
N PRO A 138 -15.47 -4.82 -1.50
CA PRO A 138 -15.71 -3.47 -2.03
C PRO A 138 -15.14 -2.31 -1.19
N GLY A 139 -14.75 -2.57 0.05
CA GLY A 139 -14.05 -1.60 0.91
C GLY A 139 -12.53 -1.53 0.65
N ASP A 140 -11.97 -2.47 -0.10
CA ASP A 140 -10.53 -2.57 -0.37
C ASP A 140 -10.14 -1.88 -1.68
N GLU A 141 -8.84 -1.75 -1.91
CA GLU A 141 -8.28 -1.09 -3.08
C GLU A 141 -7.22 -1.98 -3.75
N VAL A 142 -7.13 -1.89 -5.07
CA VAL A 142 -6.03 -2.45 -5.85
C VAL A 142 -5.24 -1.33 -6.49
N LYS A 143 -3.91 -1.36 -6.32
CA LYS A 143 -2.99 -0.36 -6.85
C LYS A 143 -2.07 -0.98 -7.89
N PHE A 144 -1.88 -0.29 -9.01
CA PHE A 144 -0.90 -0.61 -10.04
C PHE A 144 0.09 0.53 -10.15
N VAL A 145 1.36 0.25 -9.88
CA VAL A 145 2.45 1.21 -10.08
C VAL A 145 2.96 1.06 -11.51
N VAL A 146 2.91 2.14 -12.30
CA VAL A 146 3.24 2.13 -13.72
C VAL A 146 4.47 3.00 -14.02
N GLY A 147 5.51 2.39 -14.60
CA GLY A 147 6.74 3.04 -14.98
C GLY A 147 6.73 3.56 -16.43
N ASP A 148 5.84 3.01 -17.26
CA ASP A 148 5.69 3.38 -18.67
C ASP A 148 4.32 2.96 -19.23
N ARG A 149 4.12 3.18 -20.54
CA ARG A 149 2.87 2.81 -21.24
C ARG A 149 2.62 1.30 -21.28
N SER A 150 3.67 0.48 -21.30
CA SER A 150 3.52 -0.98 -21.34
C SER A 150 3.00 -1.52 -20.01
N ASP A 151 3.49 -0.99 -18.88
CA ASP A 151 2.96 -1.29 -17.54
C ASP A 151 1.48 -0.91 -17.43
N PHE A 152 1.11 0.27 -17.94
CA PHE A 152 -0.29 0.70 -17.95
C PHE A 152 -1.17 -0.23 -18.78
N THR A 153 -0.73 -0.62 -19.99
CA THR A 153 -1.47 -1.55 -20.85
C THR A 153 -1.66 -2.91 -20.16
N TRP A 154 -0.60 -3.44 -19.54
CA TRP A 154 -0.68 -4.67 -18.77
C TRP A 154 -1.64 -4.55 -17.58
N ALA A 155 -1.63 -3.40 -16.89
CA ALA A 155 -2.58 -3.16 -15.79
C ALA A 155 -4.03 -3.21 -16.28
N LEU A 156 -4.34 -2.62 -17.45
CA LEU A 156 -5.69 -2.70 -18.03
C LEU A 156 -6.12 -4.14 -18.31
N GLU A 157 -5.21 -4.96 -18.88
CA GLU A 157 -5.48 -6.38 -19.13
C GLU A 157 -5.80 -7.16 -17.84
N VAL A 158 -5.10 -6.86 -16.75
CA VAL A 158 -5.36 -7.47 -15.43
C VAL A 158 -6.69 -7.00 -14.87
N ILE A 159 -6.98 -5.69 -14.94
CA ILE A 159 -8.22 -5.08 -14.46
C ILE A 159 -9.42 -5.72 -15.16
N GLU A 160 -9.37 -5.85 -16.47
CA GLU A 160 -10.44 -6.48 -17.27
C GLU A 160 -10.57 -7.98 -16.99
N ARG A 161 -9.46 -8.71 -16.96
CA ARG A 161 -9.43 -10.17 -16.71
C ARG A 161 -10.08 -10.57 -15.39
N HIS A 162 -9.95 -9.73 -14.36
CA HIS A 162 -10.42 -10.02 -13.00
C HIS A 162 -11.63 -9.16 -12.58
N ASP A 163 -12.24 -8.42 -13.52
CA ASP A 163 -13.38 -7.51 -13.28
C ASP A 163 -13.14 -6.54 -12.11
N LEU A 164 -11.89 -6.06 -11.95
CA LEU A 164 -11.48 -5.31 -10.76
C LEU A 164 -12.21 -3.97 -10.63
N ALA A 165 -12.41 -3.26 -11.74
CA ALA A 165 -13.02 -1.94 -11.75
C ALA A 165 -14.52 -1.96 -11.37
N GLU A 166 -15.20 -3.11 -11.53
CA GLU A 166 -16.59 -3.30 -11.11
C GLU A 166 -16.71 -3.65 -9.61
N ARG A 167 -15.61 -4.12 -9.00
CA ARG A 167 -15.63 -4.68 -7.66
C ARG A 167 -14.92 -3.81 -6.63
N LEU A 168 -13.88 -3.09 -7.05
CA LEU A 168 -12.91 -2.43 -6.17
C LEU A 168 -12.56 -1.03 -6.66
N ALA A 169 -12.05 -0.20 -5.78
CA ALA A 169 -11.35 1.01 -6.19
C ALA A 169 -9.99 0.63 -6.80
N VAL A 170 -9.80 0.95 -8.08
CA VAL A 170 -8.55 0.69 -8.79
C VAL A 170 -7.73 1.97 -8.92
N LEU A 171 -6.48 1.91 -8.49
CA LEU A 171 -5.55 3.02 -8.41
C LEU A 171 -4.42 2.83 -9.42
N ILE A 172 -4.17 3.83 -10.27
CA ILE A 172 -3.04 3.89 -11.19
C ILE A 172 -2.05 4.91 -10.64
N SER A 173 -0.88 4.42 -10.20
CA SER A 173 0.18 5.21 -9.60
C SER A 173 1.37 5.33 -10.55
N PRO A 174 1.58 6.48 -11.22
CA PRO A 174 2.77 6.67 -12.03
C PRO A 174 4.03 6.71 -11.15
N VAL A 175 5.09 6.02 -11.58
CA VAL A 175 6.40 6.10 -10.91
C VAL A 175 6.88 7.54 -10.96
N PHE A 176 7.16 8.11 -9.78
CA PHE A 176 7.55 9.51 -9.64
C PHE A 176 8.82 9.81 -10.46
N GLY A 177 8.74 10.82 -11.31
CA GLY A 177 9.85 11.25 -12.16
C GLY A 177 10.08 10.41 -13.43
N GLN A 178 9.35 9.30 -13.63
CA GLN A 178 9.42 8.48 -14.86
C GLN A 178 8.25 8.75 -15.81
N VAL A 179 7.04 8.80 -15.27
CA VAL A 179 5.83 9.10 -16.03
C VAL A 179 5.30 10.46 -15.59
N SER A 180 5.05 11.34 -16.55
CA SER A 180 4.41 12.63 -16.23
C SER A 180 2.93 12.43 -15.89
N LEU A 181 2.41 13.30 -15.02
CA LEU A 181 0.99 13.23 -14.63
C LEU A 181 0.06 13.50 -15.81
N GLN A 182 0.49 14.33 -16.76
CA GLN A 182 -0.26 14.60 -18.00
C GLN A 182 -0.38 13.35 -18.85
N GLU A 183 0.70 12.57 -19.02
CA GLU A 183 0.67 11.31 -19.75
C GLU A 183 -0.21 10.28 -19.05
N ALA A 184 -0.02 10.09 -17.73
CA ALA A 184 -0.85 9.16 -16.95
C ALA A 184 -2.34 9.52 -17.03
N ALA A 185 -2.68 10.81 -16.90
CA ALA A 185 -4.05 11.29 -17.04
C ALA A 185 -4.63 11.05 -18.44
N ALA A 186 -3.83 11.30 -19.49
CA ALA A 186 -4.25 11.02 -20.86
C ALA A 186 -4.52 9.52 -21.10
N TRP A 187 -3.68 8.65 -20.54
CA TRP A 187 -3.86 7.19 -20.62
C TRP A 187 -5.15 6.73 -19.93
N ILE A 188 -5.39 7.24 -18.72
CA ILE A 188 -6.60 6.92 -17.94
C ILE A 188 -7.85 7.39 -18.68
N LEU A 189 -7.87 8.63 -19.15
CA LEU A 189 -9.02 9.17 -19.90
C LEU A 189 -9.29 8.38 -21.18
N ALA A 190 -8.25 7.95 -21.89
CA ALA A 190 -8.38 7.16 -23.11
C ALA A 190 -8.84 5.72 -22.87
N SER A 191 -8.63 5.17 -21.66
CA SER A 191 -9.05 3.79 -21.33
C SER A 191 -10.56 3.64 -21.20
N GLY A 192 -11.27 4.70 -20.80
CA GLY A 192 -12.70 4.66 -20.50
C GLY A 192 -13.07 3.86 -19.25
N LEU A 193 -12.11 3.28 -18.51
CA LEU A 193 -12.34 2.53 -17.30
C LEU A 193 -12.49 3.46 -16.08
N PRO A 194 -13.30 3.08 -15.07
CA PRO A 194 -13.47 3.86 -13.84
C PRO A 194 -12.30 3.67 -12.86
N VAL A 195 -11.07 3.90 -13.35
CA VAL A 195 -9.84 3.86 -12.54
C VAL A 195 -9.43 5.25 -12.08
N ARG A 196 -8.67 5.33 -11.00
CA ARG A 196 -8.27 6.60 -10.38
C ARG A 196 -6.78 6.86 -10.58
N LEU A 197 -6.44 8.08 -10.99
CA LEU A 197 -5.07 8.56 -10.89
C LEU A 197 -4.71 8.69 -9.40
N ASN A 198 -3.69 7.98 -8.97
CA ASN A 198 -3.21 7.98 -7.60
C ASN A 198 -1.83 8.63 -7.53
N LEU A 199 -1.75 9.75 -6.82
CA LEU A 199 -0.50 10.47 -6.63
C LEU A 199 0.17 10.04 -5.33
N GLN A 200 1.50 10.18 -5.28
CA GLN A 200 2.28 10.13 -4.04
C GLN A 200 2.32 11.55 -3.47
N LEU A 201 1.20 11.99 -2.86
CA LEU A 201 0.98 13.36 -2.42
C LEU A 201 2.11 13.89 -1.52
N HIS A 202 2.64 13.01 -0.64
CA HIS A 202 3.75 13.35 0.24
C HIS A 202 4.99 13.85 -0.53
N LYS A 203 5.27 13.30 -1.72
CA LYS A 203 6.42 13.73 -2.55
C LYS A 203 6.26 15.15 -3.10
N TYR A 204 5.03 15.61 -3.29
CA TYR A 204 4.72 16.98 -3.72
C TYR A 204 4.73 17.99 -2.58
N ILE A 205 4.36 17.55 -1.37
CA ILE A 205 4.31 18.42 -0.18
C ILE A 205 5.70 18.62 0.41
N TRP A 206 6.45 17.54 0.60
CA TRP A 206 7.73 17.56 1.34
C TRP A 206 8.95 17.25 0.47
N GLY A 207 8.75 16.72 -0.72
CA GLY A 207 9.81 16.29 -1.63
C GLY A 207 10.04 14.78 -1.61
N PRO A 208 10.61 14.21 -2.70
CA PRO A 208 10.68 12.77 -2.90
C PRO A 208 11.66 12.03 -1.97
N GLU A 209 12.62 12.74 -1.38
CA GLU A 209 13.69 12.16 -0.54
C GLU A 209 13.41 12.27 0.96
N VAL A 210 12.32 12.94 1.35
CA VAL A 210 12.02 13.19 2.78
C VAL A 210 11.35 11.95 3.38
N ARG A 211 11.82 11.51 4.56
CA ARG A 211 11.31 10.37 5.31
C ARG A 211 10.55 10.81 6.56
N GLY A 212 9.67 9.96 7.06
CA GLY A 212 8.90 10.24 8.29
C GLY A 212 7.85 11.34 8.12
N VAL A 213 7.35 11.54 6.89
CA VAL A 213 6.38 12.58 6.52
C VAL A 213 5.22 12.03 5.72
#